data_579cccd39478b6ca6df98408035c7574
#
_entry.id   579cccd39478b6ca6df98408035c7574
#
_cell.length_a   1.000
_cell.length_b   1.000
_cell.length_c   1.000
_cell.angle_alpha   90.00
_cell.angle_beta   90.00
_cell.angle_gamma   90.00
#
_symmetry.space_group_name_H-M   'P 1'
#
loop_
_entity.id
_entity.type
_entity.pdbx_description
1 polymer ?
#
loop_
_entity_poly.entity_id
_entity_poly.type
_entity_poly.pdbx_seq_one_letter_code
_entity_poly.pdbx_strand_id
1 'polypeptide(L)'
;MSKKRKKRSPCPVACSLDLLGDKWTLIVIRDLYLGRSRFTELATAPESPPTNILTERLNRLLESKMVRQIPANDGTKHRAYELTEKGRALRPVLEALRDWGLKWIPNTQTLLGKVI
;
A
#
# COMPACT_ATOMS: atom_id res chain seq x y z
N MET A 1 -7.25 -14.10 -15.06
CA MET A 1 -7.23 -12.85 -15.82
C MET A 1 -8.07 -11.80 -15.11
N SER A 2 -7.47 -10.68 -14.79
CA SER A 2 -8.19 -9.63 -14.09
C SER A 2 -9.21 -8.96 -15.01
N LYS A 3 -10.36 -8.66 -14.47
CA LYS A 3 -11.38 -7.91 -15.19
C LYS A 3 -11.00 -6.43 -15.14
N LYS A 4 -10.97 -5.79 -16.28
CA LYS A 4 -10.82 -4.34 -16.33
C LYS A 4 -12.07 -3.71 -15.73
N ARG A 5 -11.88 -2.86 -14.74
CA ARG A 5 -12.99 -2.09 -14.18
C ARG A 5 -13.41 -1.03 -15.15
N LYS A 6 -14.70 -0.90 -15.31
CA LYS A 6 -15.26 0.20 -16.08
C LYS A 6 -15.00 1.50 -15.32
N LYS A 7 -14.43 2.48 -16.01
CA LYS A 7 -14.15 3.77 -15.39
C LYS A 7 -15.44 4.53 -15.15
N ARG A 8 -15.59 5.07 -13.95
CA ARG A 8 -16.68 5.99 -13.61
C ARG A 8 -16.53 7.32 -14.34
N SER A 9 -15.28 7.70 -14.60
CA SER A 9 -14.95 9.04 -15.06
C SER A 9 -13.54 9.02 -15.66
N PRO A 10 -13.22 9.89 -16.61
CA PRO A 10 -11.84 10.05 -17.07
C PRO A 10 -10.97 10.87 -16.12
N CYS A 11 -11.53 11.41 -15.04
CA CYS A 11 -10.78 12.22 -14.09
C CYS A 11 -9.68 11.41 -13.39
N PRO A 12 -8.42 11.86 -13.41
CA PRO A 12 -7.33 11.12 -12.76
C PRO A 12 -7.56 10.92 -11.26
N VAL A 13 -8.19 11.86 -10.58
CA VAL A 13 -8.50 11.71 -9.15
C VAL A 13 -9.48 10.56 -8.95
N ALA A 14 -10.56 10.52 -9.72
CA ALA A 14 -11.54 9.45 -9.62
C ALA A 14 -10.92 8.10 -9.97
N CYS A 15 -10.11 8.03 -11.03
CA CYS A 15 -9.44 6.79 -11.42
C CYS A 15 -8.47 6.31 -10.34
N SER A 16 -7.73 7.23 -9.74
CA SER A 16 -6.80 6.90 -8.64
C SER A 16 -7.57 6.37 -7.43
N LEU A 17 -8.68 6.98 -7.09
CA LEU A 17 -9.49 6.53 -5.96
C LEU A 17 -10.16 5.18 -6.22
N ASP A 18 -10.45 4.84 -7.47
CA ASP A 18 -10.95 3.50 -7.78
C ASP A 18 -9.95 2.42 -7.40
N LEU A 19 -8.66 2.73 -7.47
CA LEU A 19 -7.59 1.80 -7.08
C LEU A 19 -7.19 1.96 -5.61
N LEU A 20 -7.10 3.19 -5.12
CA LEU A 20 -6.47 3.53 -3.84
C LEU A 20 -7.45 3.96 -2.75
N GLY A 21 -8.73 4.11 -3.08
CA GLY A 21 -9.67 4.79 -2.20
C GLY A 21 -10.23 3.99 -1.05
N ASP A 22 -9.84 2.73 -0.92
CA ASP A 22 -10.28 1.90 0.20
C ASP A 22 -9.40 2.14 1.44
N LYS A 23 -9.82 1.57 2.54
CA LYS A 23 -9.20 1.78 3.84
C LYS A 23 -7.78 1.23 3.96
N TRP A 24 -7.42 0.21 3.18
CA TRP A 24 -6.21 -0.56 3.43
C TRP A 24 -5.10 -0.43 2.39
N THR A 25 -5.43 -0.10 1.14
CA THR A 25 -4.44 -0.14 0.06
C THR A 25 -3.25 0.78 0.31
N LEU A 26 -3.50 2.05 0.62
CA LEU A 26 -2.40 2.99 0.91
C LEU A 26 -1.65 2.65 2.18
N ILE A 27 -2.31 2.04 3.16
CA ILE A 27 -1.63 1.56 4.38
C ILE A 27 -0.61 0.47 4.03
N VAL A 28 -0.98 -0.48 3.18
CA VAL A 28 -0.07 -1.53 2.74
C VAL A 28 1.11 -0.94 1.95
N ILE A 29 0.82 -0.01 1.04
CA ILE A 29 1.87 0.67 0.27
C ILE A 29 2.83 1.43 1.19
N ARG A 30 2.30 2.12 2.20
CA ARG A 30 3.12 2.81 3.20
C ARG A 30 4.08 1.83 3.90
N ASP A 31 3.56 0.70 4.33
CA ASP A 31 4.36 -0.28 5.06
C ASP A 31 5.44 -0.89 4.17
N LEU A 32 5.12 -1.17 2.91
CA LEU A 32 6.12 -1.61 1.93
C LEU A 32 7.17 -0.54 1.68
N TYR A 33 6.75 0.71 1.58
CA TYR A 33 7.67 1.83 1.41
C TYR A 33 8.64 1.96 2.58
N LEU A 34 8.16 1.67 3.80
CA LEU A 34 8.98 1.75 5.02
C LEU A 34 9.85 0.52 5.25
N GLY A 35 9.83 -0.44 4.34
CA GLY A 35 10.75 -1.57 4.37
C GLY A 35 10.17 -2.88 4.85
N ARG A 36 8.90 -2.92 5.24
CA ARG A 36 8.24 -4.18 5.51
C ARG A 36 8.04 -4.91 4.20
N SER A 37 8.38 -6.20 4.16
CA SER A 37 8.34 -6.93 2.90
C SER A 37 7.64 -8.29 3.00
N ARG A 38 7.66 -8.93 4.17
CA ARG A 38 7.04 -10.23 4.33
C ARG A 38 5.57 -10.09 4.71
N PHE A 39 4.79 -11.10 4.32
CA PHE A 39 3.37 -11.12 4.68
C PHE A 39 3.17 -10.94 6.19
N THR A 40 3.96 -11.65 7.01
CA THR A 40 3.84 -11.54 8.47
C THR A 40 4.17 -10.15 8.97
N GLU A 41 5.15 -9.49 8.36
CA GLU A 41 5.49 -8.11 8.72
C GLU A 41 4.37 -7.13 8.38
N LEU A 42 3.73 -7.33 7.24
CA LEU A 42 2.60 -6.50 6.82
C LEU A 42 1.36 -6.78 7.68
N ALA A 43 1.14 -8.03 8.04
CA ALA A 43 -0.02 -8.41 8.86
C ALA A 43 0.09 -7.91 10.31
N THR A 44 1.31 -7.70 10.81
CA THR A 44 1.56 -7.22 12.17
C THR A 44 1.99 -5.76 12.24
N ALA A 45 1.87 -5.04 11.13
CA ALA A 45 2.09 -3.59 11.12
C ALA A 45 1.06 -2.88 12.02
N PRO A 46 1.29 -1.61 12.39
CA PRO A 46 0.49 -0.96 13.44
C PRO A 46 -1.02 -1.07 13.30
N GLU A 47 -1.56 -0.98 12.09
CA GLU A 47 -3.00 -1.10 11.87
C GLU A 47 -3.48 -2.54 11.75
N SER A 48 -2.57 -3.50 11.60
CA SER A 48 -2.85 -4.94 11.55
C SER A 48 -4.02 -5.30 10.65
N PRO A 49 -3.89 -5.15 9.32
CA PRO A 49 -5.00 -5.51 8.44
C PRO A 49 -5.36 -6.99 8.61
N PRO A 50 -6.65 -7.34 8.57
CA PRO A 50 -7.05 -8.74 8.58
C PRO A 50 -6.37 -9.49 7.44
N THR A 51 -5.97 -10.74 7.68
CA THR A 51 -5.15 -11.49 6.72
C THR A 51 -5.85 -11.72 5.39
N ASN A 52 -7.16 -11.93 5.39
CA ASN A 52 -7.93 -12.09 4.16
C ASN A 52 -7.96 -10.78 3.35
N ILE A 53 -8.05 -9.65 4.02
CA ILE A 53 -8.01 -8.33 3.38
C ILE A 53 -6.60 -8.06 2.83
N LEU A 54 -5.57 -8.33 3.63
CA LEU A 54 -4.19 -8.16 3.20
C LEU A 54 -3.88 -8.97 1.96
N THR A 55 -4.29 -10.24 1.94
CA THR A 55 -4.10 -11.11 0.78
C THR A 55 -4.77 -10.52 -0.46
N GLU A 56 -6.01 -10.09 -0.34
CA GLU A 56 -6.76 -9.52 -1.46
C GLU A 56 -6.10 -8.23 -1.97
N ARG A 57 -5.66 -7.36 -1.06
CA ARG A 57 -5.01 -6.10 -1.45
C ARG A 57 -3.66 -6.33 -2.11
N LEU A 58 -2.86 -7.27 -1.61
CA LEU A 58 -1.60 -7.64 -2.25
C LEU A 58 -1.83 -8.18 -3.65
N ASN A 59 -2.84 -9.02 -3.84
CA ASN A 59 -3.18 -9.54 -5.17
C ASN A 59 -3.56 -8.41 -6.12
N ARG A 60 -4.35 -7.45 -5.68
CA ARG A 60 -4.71 -6.28 -6.49
C ARG A 60 -3.49 -5.44 -6.84
N LEU A 61 -2.59 -5.26 -5.90
CA LEU A 61 -1.36 -4.50 -6.13
C LEU A 61 -0.42 -5.21 -7.10
N LEU A 62 -0.37 -6.54 -7.06
CA LEU A 62 0.37 -7.33 -8.03
C LEU A 62 -0.24 -7.19 -9.42
N GLU A 63 -1.56 -7.29 -9.53
CA GLU A 63 -2.25 -7.14 -10.82
C GLU A 63 -2.04 -5.76 -11.44
N SER A 64 -2.05 -4.72 -10.62
CA SER A 64 -1.87 -3.34 -11.09
C SER A 64 -0.40 -2.95 -11.28
N LYS A 65 0.52 -3.89 -11.07
CA LYS A 65 1.96 -3.67 -11.25
C LYS A 65 2.56 -2.65 -10.29
N MET A 66 1.94 -2.46 -9.15
CA MET A 66 2.47 -1.56 -8.12
C MET A 66 3.39 -2.28 -7.15
N VAL A 67 3.26 -3.59 -7.08
CA VAL A 67 4.04 -4.47 -6.21
C VAL A 67 4.48 -5.68 -7.04
N ARG A 68 5.62 -6.23 -6.71
CA ARG A 68 6.08 -7.51 -7.25
C ARG A 68 6.47 -8.44 -6.10
N GLN A 69 6.37 -9.73 -6.34
CA GLN A 69 6.88 -10.74 -5.42
C GLN A 69 8.35 -10.99 -5.69
N ILE A 70 9.10 -11.15 -4.60
CA ILE A 70 10.52 -11.51 -4.66
C ILE A 70 10.74 -12.67 -3.69
N PRO A 71 11.83 -13.47 -3.88
CA PRO A 71 12.18 -14.47 -2.89
C PRO A 71 12.54 -13.80 -1.57
N ALA A 72 12.07 -14.36 -0.46
CA ALA A 72 12.51 -13.91 0.85
C ALA A 72 13.98 -14.27 1.05
N ASN A 73 14.74 -13.34 1.58
CA ASN A 73 16.20 -13.44 1.64
C ASN A 73 16.68 -14.19 2.89
N ASP A 74 16.03 -15.30 3.23
CA ASP A 74 16.27 -16.04 4.46
C ASP A 74 16.37 -17.56 4.26
N GLY A 75 16.44 -18.00 3.00
CA GLY A 75 16.53 -19.42 2.68
C GLY A 75 15.21 -20.19 2.77
N THR A 76 14.10 -19.52 3.06
CA THR A 76 12.80 -20.16 3.11
C THR A 76 12.10 -20.11 1.76
N LYS A 77 10.99 -20.85 1.63
CA LYS A 77 10.13 -20.80 0.46
C LYS A 77 9.15 -19.61 0.48
N HIS A 78 9.16 -18.85 1.56
CA HIS A 78 8.25 -17.71 1.70
C HIS A 78 8.61 -16.59 0.73
N ARG A 79 7.59 -15.90 0.28
CA ARG A 79 7.76 -14.77 -0.62
C ARG A 79 7.76 -13.47 0.16
N ALA A 80 8.49 -12.52 -0.37
CA ALA A 80 8.43 -11.15 0.08
C ALA A 80 7.84 -10.29 -1.04
N TYR A 81 7.54 -9.06 -0.72
CA TYR A 81 6.93 -8.11 -1.64
C TYR A 81 7.76 -6.83 -1.65
N GLU A 82 7.81 -6.18 -2.78
CA GLU A 82 8.44 -4.86 -2.86
C GLU A 82 7.67 -3.99 -3.86
N LEU A 83 7.79 -2.69 -3.66
CA LEU A 83 7.16 -1.73 -4.55
C LEU A 83 7.94 -1.67 -5.87
N THR A 84 7.19 -1.61 -6.97
CA THR A 84 7.74 -1.27 -8.28
C THR A 84 7.96 0.25 -8.35
N GLU A 85 8.53 0.72 -9.45
CA GLU A 85 8.64 2.16 -9.71
C GLU A 85 7.27 2.84 -9.61
N LYS A 86 6.24 2.21 -10.18
CA LYS A 86 4.86 2.72 -10.13
C LYS A 86 4.37 2.85 -8.68
N GLY A 87 4.62 1.84 -7.85
CA GLY A 87 4.24 1.88 -6.44
C GLY A 87 5.01 2.95 -5.67
N ARG A 88 6.32 3.06 -5.91
CA ARG A 88 7.16 4.08 -5.26
C ARG A 88 6.75 5.51 -5.63
N ALA A 89 6.17 5.68 -6.81
CA ALA A 89 5.70 7.00 -7.26
C ALA A 89 4.54 7.54 -6.42
N LEU A 90 3.97 6.72 -5.54
CA LEU A 90 2.94 7.18 -4.59
C LEU A 90 3.49 7.88 -3.35
N ARG A 91 4.80 7.99 -3.22
CA ARG A 91 5.39 8.70 -2.08
C ARG A 91 4.79 10.11 -1.87
N PRO A 92 4.69 10.95 -2.91
CA PRO A 92 4.10 12.29 -2.71
C PRO A 92 2.64 12.24 -2.23
N VAL A 93 1.89 11.22 -2.63
CA VAL A 93 0.51 11.04 -2.16
C VAL A 93 0.50 10.72 -0.67
N LEU A 94 1.36 9.79 -0.23
CA LEU A 94 1.47 9.44 1.19
C LEU A 94 1.91 10.64 2.03
N GLU A 95 2.88 11.38 1.54
CA GLU A 95 3.36 12.58 2.23
C GLU A 95 2.28 13.65 2.33
N ALA A 96 1.52 13.86 1.27
CA ALA A 96 0.42 14.83 1.27
C ALA A 96 -0.69 14.42 2.25
N LEU A 97 -1.03 13.14 2.30
CA LEU A 97 -2.01 12.63 3.27
C LEU A 97 -1.50 12.79 4.70
N ARG A 98 -0.23 12.48 4.94
CA ARG A 98 0.39 12.70 6.25
C ARG A 98 0.27 14.15 6.67
N ASP A 99 0.67 15.07 5.82
CA ASP A 99 0.71 16.48 6.16
C ASP A 99 -0.70 17.04 6.37
N TRP A 100 -1.63 16.65 5.53
CA TRP A 100 -3.03 17.03 5.69
C TRP A 100 -3.60 16.50 7.01
N GLY A 101 -3.33 15.22 7.30
CA GLY A 101 -3.80 14.59 8.54
C GLY A 101 -3.21 15.26 9.79
N LEU A 102 -1.90 15.52 9.79
CA LEU A 102 -1.25 16.18 10.92
C LEU A 102 -1.82 17.58 11.18
N LYS A 103 -2.17 18.29 10.12
CA LYS A 103 -2.70 19.64 10.25
C LYS A 103 -4.15 19.68 10.71
N TRP A 104 -4.98 18.78 10.17
CA TRP A 104 -6.43 18.91 10.28
C TRP A 104 -7.11 17.87 11.18
N ILE A 105 -6.44 16.75 11.48
CA ILE A 105 -7.01 15.69 12.32
C ILE A 105 -6.32 15.75 13.69
N PRO A 106 -7.07 16.06 14.77
CA PRO A 106 -6.46 16.16 16.10
C PRO A 106 -5.88 14.83 16.56
N ASN A 107 -4.83 14.89 17.36
CA ASN A 107 -4.19 13.75 18.01
C ASN A 107 -3.55 12.76 17.01
N THR A 108 -3.08 13.26 15.86
CA THR A 108 -2.34 12.45 14.91
C THR A 108 -0.84 12.71 15.05
N GLN A 109 -0.06 11.66 14.79
CA GLN A 109 1.40 11.73 14.76
C GLN A 109 1.92 10.69 13.78
N THR A 110 3.13 10.89 13.27
CA THR A 110 3.76 9.87 12.43
C THR A 110 4.15 8.67 13.28
N LEU A 111 3.70 7.48 12.89
CA LEU A 111 3.89 6.26 13.68
C LEU A 111 5.18 5.53 13.36
N LEU A 112 5.58 5.51 12.11
CA LEU A 112 6.66 4.65 11.63
C LEU A 112 7.88 5.47 11.22
N GLY A 113 8.25 6.40 12.06
CA GLY A 113 9.45 7.19 11.85
C GLY A 113 9.17 8.48 11.11
N LYS A 114 10.23 9.01 10.50
CA LYS A 114 10.25 10.39 10.05
C LYS A 114 9.66 10.62 8.65
N VAL A 115 9.45 9.56 7.89
CA VAL A 115 9.18 9.71 6.47
C VAL A 115 7.69 9.81 6.19
N ILE A 116 6.93 8.93 6.77
CA ILE A 116 5.49 8.86 6.60
C ILE A 116 4.83 8.46 7.92
#